data_396db4cb603996bea661e7ad5006981c
#
_entry.id   396db4cb603996bea661e7ad5006981c
#
_cell.length_a   1.000
_cell.length_b   1.000
_cell.length_c   1.000
_cell.angle_alpha   90.00
_cell.angle_beta   90.00
_cell.angle_gamma   90.00
#
_symmetry.space_group_name_H-M   'P 1'
#
loop_
_entity.id
_entity.type
_entity.pdbx_description
1 polymer ?
#
loop_
_entity_poly.entity_id
_entity_poly.type
_entity_poly.pdbx_seq_one_letter_code
_entity_poly.pdbx_strand_id
1 'polypeptide(L)'
;RDSQQNSVSIDTGFIVFNELTYPNLSKLFKEIDVEVCNSDMSFSFYNSITQFEYGGGGIKALFANPKNLLNLNFYRMLKDILYFYKKFQTKNISSDISIRKYLETQKFSQEFIYNHFLPLISSIWSSPDSNSLDQPLKSIISFFQNHKLFNLVNRPQWKTVKGGSRNYIKNLVKKSHFDIKTSFTIDKINREDKIEIISQNEKLYFDLLILACPPHHFLPLLSKKDDQEISILKSFNFQKNLAQLHQNSALMPPHKTAWSSWNFHTNTNNQCTLSYWMNKLQPLNTSENFFVSLNQNQGSNLYQTVYEHPIFSLSTLQSQKDISQIQSVNNTYYVGSYLGYGFHEDGIQSALKVCKKLNINLGQFHQADTSRIQWS
;
A
#
# COMPACT_ATOMS: atom_id res chain seq x y z
N ARG A 1 22.34 10.81 7.31
CA ARG A 1 22.69 11.31 8.64
C ARG A 1 22.05 12.67 8.80
N ASP A 2 21.66 13.06 10.03
CA ASP A 2 21.20 14.40 10.34
C ASP A 2 22.38 15.40 10.43
N SER A 3 22.10 16.69 10.63
CA SER A 3 23.13 17.73 10.75
C SER A 3 24.08 17.52 11.93
N GLN A 4 23.67 16.74 12.93
CA GLN A 4 24.49 16.33 14.08
C GLN A 4 25.28 15.03 13.80
N GLN A 5 25.31 14.55 12.56
CA GLN A 5 25.94 13.30 12.10
C GLN A 5 25.36 12.00 12.70
N ASN A 6 24.22 12.05 13.39
CA ASN A 6 23.54 10.85 13.86
C ASN A 6 22.98 10.04 12.68
N SER A 7 23.03 8.72 12.80
CA SER A 7 22.41 7.83 11.82
C SER A 7 20.90 7.79 12.05
N VAL A 8 20.12 8.24 11.07
CA VAL A 8 18.67 8.21 11.10
C VAL A 8 18.17 7.19 10.09
N SER A 9 17.45 6.17 10.54
CA SER A 9 16.86 5.14 9.67
C SER A 9 15.44 5.55 9.28
N ILE A 10 15.21 5.73 7.98
CA ILE A 10 13.92 6.18 7.45
C ILE A 10 13.46 5.17 6.39
N ASP A 11 12.24 4.65 6.56
CA ASP A 11 11.61 3.77 5.58
C ASP A 11 10.96 4.60 4.47
N THR A 12 11.18 4.21 3.22
CA THR A 12 10.61 4.86 2.05
C THR A 12 9.54 4.02 1.35
N GLY A 13 9.40 2.75 1.75
CA GLY A 13 8.41 1.79 1.23
C GLY A 13 7.40 1.37 2.28
N PHE A 14 7.59 0.20 2.90
CA PHE A 14 6.72 -0.25 4.00
C PHE A 14 7.01 0.52 5.27
N ILE A 15 5.98 1.17 5.84
CA ILE A 15 6.15 2.06 7.00
C ILE A 15 5.29 1.60 8.18
N VAL A 16 3.99 1.34 7.96
CA VAL A 16 3.01 1.15 9.03
C VAL A 16 2.14 -0.09 8.86
N PHE A 17 1.70 -0.63 9.99
CA PHE A 17 0.74 -1.72 10.10
C PHE A 17 -0.06 -1.56 11.40
N ASN A 18 -1.07 -2.40 11.61
CA ASN A 18 -1.74 -2.53 12.91
C ASN A 18 -2.12 -4.00 13.16
N GLU A 19 -2.24 -4.38 14.41
CA GLU A 19 -2.46 -5.78 14.77
C GLU A 19 -3.83 -6.33 14.36
N LEU A 20 -4.85 -5.45 14.27
CA LEU A 20 -6.21 -5.87 13.92
C LEU A 20 -6.33 -6.26 12.45
N THR A 21 -5.69 -5.49 11.55
CA THR A 21 -5.85 -5.66 10.11
C THR A 21 -4.62 -6.31 9.44
N TYR A 22 -3.56 -6.56 10.21
CA TYR A 22 -2.37 -7.30 9.80
C TYR A 22 -2.07 -8.44 10.80
N PRO A 23 -3.02 -9.38 11.02
CA PRO A 23 -2.87 -10.39 12.06
C PRO A 23 -1.71 -11.35 11.81
N ASN A 24 -1.51 -11.77 10.55
CA ASN A 24 -0.44 -12.70 10.20
C ASN A 24 0.94 -12.02 10.22
N LEU A 25 1.04 -10.77 9.73
CA LEU A 25 2.26 -9.99 9.83
C LEU A 25 2.65 -9.75 11.29
N SER A 26 1.68 -9.38 12.12
CA SER A 26 1.88 -9.17 13.55
C SER A 26 2.37 -10.43 14.27
N LYS A 27 1.82 -11.58 13.87
CA LYS A 27 2.23 -12.89 14.38
C LYS A 27 3.64 -13.24 13.95
N LEU A 28 3.96 -13.00 12.65
CA LEU A 28 5.32 -13.19 12.13
C LEU A 28 6.32 -12.31 12.88
N PHE A 29 6.02 -11.04 13.11
CA PHE A 29 6.90 -10.14 13.83
C PHE A 29 7.18 -10.59 15.26
N LYS A 30 6.16 -11.14 15.95
CA LYS A 30 6.36 -11.73 17.28
C LYS A 30 7.27 -12.96 17.23
N GLU A 31 7.10 -13.82 16.23
CA GLU A 31 7.89 -15.05 16.08
C GLU A 31 9.36 -14.77 15.77
N ILE A 32 9.64 -13.72 15.00
CA ILE A 32 11.01 -13.34 14.65
C ILE A 32 11.57 -12.22 15.53
N ASP A 33 10.97 -11.94 16.70
CA ASP A 33 11.40 -10.96 17.72
C ASP A 33 11.62 -9.55 17.14
N VAL A 34 10.66 -9.06 16.36
CA VAL A 34 10.70 -7.69 15.83
C VAL A 34 10.15 -6.72 16.85
N GLU A 35 10.95 -5.75 17.26
CA GLU A 35 10.48 -4.64 18.08
C GLU A 35 9.64 -3.67 17.24
N VAL A 36 8.47 -3.31 17.77
CA VAL A 36 7.54 -2.37 17.15
C VAL A 36 7.20 -1.23 18.10
N CYS A 37 6.83 -0.09 17.53
CA CYS A 37 6.40 1.08 18.28
C CYS A 37 5.16 1.73 17.67
N ASN A 38 4.49 2.58 18.44
CA ASN A 38 3.29 3.28 17.97
C ASN A 38 3.64 4.26 16.85
N SER A 39 2.72 4.38 15.91
CA SER A 39 2.77 5.31 14.78
C SER A 39 1.46 6.08 14.68
N ASP A 40 1.45 7.12 13.84
CA ASP A 40 0.29 7.95 13.52
C ASP A 40 -0.13 7.74 12.06
N MET A 41 -1.42 7.77 11.80
CA MET A 41 -2.00 7.65 10.45
C MET A 41 -2.99 8.78 10.19
N SER A 42 -2.64 9.99 10.62
CA SER A 42 -3.41 11.17 10.30
C SER A 42 -3.21 11.59 8.83
N PHE A 43 -4.22 12.22 8.29
CA PHE A 43 -4.26 12.71 6.91
C PHE A 43 -4.51 14.21 6.91
N SER A 44 -3.89 14.94 5.99
CA SER A 44 -4.20 16.34 5.70
C SER A 44 -4.35 16.58 4.21
N PHE A 45 -5.05 17.64 3.88
CA PHE A 45 -5.25 18.12 2.54
C PHE A 45 -4.97 19.61 2.46
N TYR A 46 -4.26 20.02 1.41
CA TYR A 46 -4.04 21.41 1.05
C TYR A 46 -4.19 21.61 -0.46
N ASN A 47 -4.97 22.61 -0.86
CA ASN A 47 -5.12 23.04 -2.23
C ASN A 47 -4.55 24.45 -2.38
N SER A 48 -3.44 24.59 -3.11
CA SER A 48 -2.76 25.88 -3.28
C SER A 48 -3.51 26.86 -4.19
N ILE A 49 -4.48 26.40 -5.01
CA ILE A 49 -5.31 27.27 -5.86
C ILE A 49 -6.37 27.95 -5.01
N THR A 50 -7.12 27.17 -4.22
CA THR A 50 -8.24 27.65 -3.41
C THR A 50 -7.84 28.08 -2.01
N GLN A 51 -6.59 27.81 -1.60
CA GLN A 51 -6.10 27.97 -0.23
C GLN A 51 -6.92 27.18 0.81
N PHE A 52 -7.57 26.11 0.36
CA PHE A 52 -8.36 25.24 1.22
C PHE A 52 -7.43 24.23 1.91
N GLU A 53 -7.53 24.14 3.22
CA GLU A 53 -6.60 23.36 4.03
C GLU A 53 -7.30 22.79 5.26
N TYR A 54 -7.04 21.53 5.58
CA TYR A 54 -7.41 20.95 6.86
C TYR A 54 -6.56 19.69 7.16
N GLY A 55 -6.56 19.27 8.43
CA GLY A 55 -5.93 18.03 8.88
C GLY A 55 -6.87 17.16 9.69
N GLY A 56 -6.72 15.85 9.60
CA GLY A 56 -7.52 14.86 10.34
C GLY A 56 -6.95 14.50 11.73
N GLY A 57 -5.94 15.21 12.20
CA GLY A 57 -5.29 14.96 13.49
C GLY A 57 -6.04 15.51 14.72
N GLY A 58 -7.34 15.80 14.59
CA GLY A 58 -8.18 16.34 15.66
C GLY A 58 -8.76 17.73 15.33
N ILE A 59 -9.53 18.30 16.25
CA ILE A 59 -10.28 19.55 16.02
C ILE A 59 -9.33 20.72 15.64
N LYS A 60 -8.18 20.85 16.31
CA LYS A 60 -7.21 21.90 16.01
C LYS A 60 -6.66 21.79 14.58
N ALA A 61 -6.40 20.56 14.11
CA ALA A 61 -5.93 20.32 12.76
C ALA A 61 -7.05 20.56 11.72
N LEU A 62 -8.28 20.17 12.05
CA LEU A 62 -9.45 20.37 11.20
C LEU A 62 -9.71 21.86 10.91
N PHE A 63 -9.50 22.71 11.89
CA PHE A 63 -9.63 24.17 11.80
C PHE A 63 -8.28 24.89 11.80
N ALA A 64 -7.22 24.25 11.27
CA ALA A 64 -5.90 24.85 11.16
C ALA A 64 -5.94 26.16 10.38
N ASN A 65 -6.75 26.24 9.31
CA ASN A 65 -7.07 27.46 8.61
C ASN A 65 -8.32 28.07 9.27
N PRO A 66 -8.21 29.25 9.93
CA PRO A 66 -9.35 29.91 10.59
C PRO A 66 -10.50 30.26 9.63
N LYS A 67 -10.23 30.43 8.33
CA LYS A 67 -11.26 30.68 7.31
C LYS A 67 -12.27 29.54 7.21
N ASN A 68 -11.91 28.33 7.60
CA ASN A 68 -12.80 27.16 7.61
C ASN A 68 -14.00 27.36 8.57
N LEU A 69 -13.84 28.16 9.63
CA LEU A 69 -14.94 28.45 10.57
C LEU A 69 -16.13 29.15 9.92
N LEU A 70 -15.90 29.93 8.87
CA LEU A 70 -16.95 30.66 8.14
C LEU A 70 -17.26 30.07 6.75
N ASN A 71 -16.63 28.93 6.39
CA ASN A 71 -16.74 28.34 5.06
C ASN A 71 -17.86 27.30 5.00
N LEU A 72 -19.00 27.66 4.41
CA LEU A 72 -20.14 26.75 4.26
C LEU A 72 -19.81 25.49 3.45
N ASN A 73 -18.93 25.59 2.47
CA ASN A 73 -18.50 24.44 1.66
C ASN A 73 -17.68 23.45 2.51
N PHE A 74 -16.90 23.98 3.46
CA PHE A 74 -16.20 23.12 4.43
C PHE A 74 -17.19 22.27 5.26
N TYR A 75 -18.26 22.88 5.76
CA TYR A 75 -19.28 22.14 6.52
C TYR A 75 -20.09 21.15 5.66
N ARG A 76 -20.32 21.49 4.38
CA ARG A 76 -20.92 20.54 3.42
C ARG A 76 -20.03 19.31 3.25
N MET A 77 -18.73 19.52 3.05
CA MET A 77 -17.75 18.43 2.96
C MET A 77 -17.79 17.55 4.22
N LEU A 78 -17.75 18.15 5.41
CA LEU A 78 -17.80 17.39 6.67
C LEU A 78 -19.10 16.58 6.79
N LYS A 79 -20.24 17.15 6.42
CA LYS A 79 -21.53 16.44 6.38
C LYS A 79 -21.48 15.23 5.45
N ASP A 80 -20.91 15.39 4.26
CA ASP A 80 -20.81 14.34 3.26
C ASP A 80 -19.83 13.24 3.71
N ILE A 81 -18.71 13.59 4.36
CA ILE A 81 -17.79 12.63 5.00
C ILE A 81 -18.56 11.77 6.02
N LEU A 82 -19.29 12.41 6.95
CA LEU A 82 -20.06 11.70 7.98
C LEU A 82 -21.12 10.79 7.37
N TYR A 83 -21.85 11.29 6.34
CA TYR A 83 -22.86 10.51 5.63
C TYR A 83 -22.25 9.30 4.93
N PHE A 84 -21.16 9.49 4.18
CA PHE A 84 -20.47 8.43 3.44
C PHE A 84 -19.92 7.37 4.40
N TYR A 85 -19.25 7.79 5.47
CA TYR A 85 -18.67 6.88 6.46
C TYR A 85 -19.75 6.06 7.17
N LYS A 86 -20.83 6.71 7.64
CA LYS A 86 -21.95 6.02 8.27
C LYS A 86 -22.63 5.03 7.32
N LYS A 87 -22.84 5.43 6.06
CA LYS A 87 -23.48 4.59 5.02
C LYS A 87 -22.70 3.30 4.78
N PHE A 88 -21.36 3.38 4.69
CA PHE A 88 -20.52 2.25 4.32
C PHE A 88 -19.82 1.56 5.49
N GLN A 89 -20.04 2.00 6.71
CA GLN A 89 -19.48 1.33 7.89
C GLN A 89 -19.96 -0.13 8.00
N THR A 90 -21.21 -0.40 7.64
CA THR A 90 -21.83 -1.73 7.73
C THR A 90 -22.43 -2.24 6.41
N LYS A 91 -22.61 -1.36 5.43
CA LYS A 91 -23.28 -1.70 4.17
C LYS A 91 -22.28 -2.27 3.16
N ASN A 92 -22.51 -3.50 2.74
CA ASN A 92 -21.80 -4.10 1.62
C ASN A 92 -22.38 -3.63 0.29
N ILE A 93 -21.51 -3.55 -0.72
CA ILE A 93 -21.88 -3.25 -2.11
C ILE A 93 -21.91 -4.56 -2.88
N SER A 94 -23.06 -4.85 -3.48
CA SER A 94 -23.24 -6.05 -4.31
C SER A 94 -22.87 -5.85 -5.78
N SER A 95 -22.79 -4.60 -6.24
CA SER A 95 -22.55 -4.26 -7.65
C SER A 95 -21.10 -3.82 -7.89
N ASP A 96 -20.52 -4.30 -8.97
CA ASP A 96 -19.19 -3.91 -9.45
C ASP A 96 -19.29 -2.63 -10.30
N ILE A 97 -19.65 -1.50 -9.67
CA ILE A 97 -19.65 -0.18 -10.30
C ILE A 97 -18.35 0.56 -10.02
N SER A 98 -17.90 1.38 -10.96
CA SER A 98 -16.75 2.27 -10.71
C SER A 98 -17.11 3.38 -9.75
N ILE A 99 -16.11 3.95 -9.09
CA ILE A 99 -16.28 5.13 -8.23
C ILE A 99 -16.90 6.27 -9.01
N ARG A 100 -16.45 6.52 -10.24
CA ARG A 100 -17.00 7.55 -11.14
C ARG A 100 -18.50 7.42 -11.24
N LYS A 101 -18.99 6.26 -11.69
CA LYS A 101 -20.41 6.00 -11.88
C LYS A 101 -21.22 6.15 -10.58
N TYR A 102 -20.63 5.76 -9.45
CA TYR A 102 -21.28 5.95 -8.16
C TYR A 102 -21.41 7.43 -7.78
N LEU A 103 -20.34 8.22 -7.92
CA LEU A 103 -20.34 9.64 -7.59
C LEU A 103 -21.30 10.45 -8.49
N GLU A 104 -21.40 10.09 -9.77
CA GLU A 104 -22.37 10.70 -10.71
C GLU A 104 -23.82 10.46 -10.30
N THR A 105 -24.13 9.32 -9.67
CA THR A 105 -25.49 8.98 -9.19
C THR A 105 -25.84 9.57 -7.84
N GLN A 106 -24.84 10.09 -7.12
CA GLN A 106 -25.02 10.64 -5.76
C GLN A 106 -24.83 12.17 -5.79
N LYS A 107 -25.53 12.85 -4.87
CA LYS A 107 -25.46 14.32 -4.73
C LYS A 107 -24.42 14.74 -3.67
N PHE A 108 -23.19 14.29 -3.83
CA PHE A 108 -22.09 14.75 -2.98
C PHE A 108 -21.60 16.13 -3.41
N SER A 109 -21.08 16.92 -2.44
CA SER A 109 -20.42 18.18 -2.72
C SER A 109 -19.11 17.97 -3.48
N GLN A 110 -18.73 18.95 -4.29
CA GLN A 110 -17.46 18.92 -5.01
C GLN A 110 -16.29 18.91 -4.02
N GLU A 111 -16.43 19.59 -2.88
CA GLU A 111 -15.44 19.62 -1.81
C GLU A 111 -15.23 18.22 -1.20
N PHE A 112 -16.29 17.44 -1.00
CA PHE A 112 -16.15 16.05 -0.56
C PHE A 112 -15.39 15.22 -1.59
N ILE A 113 -15.75 15.34 -2.86
CA ILE A 113 -15.15 14.54 -3.94
C ILE A 113 -13.68 14.90 -4.10
N TYR A 114 -13.37 16.18 -4.31
CA TYR A 114 -12.02 16.62 -4.73
C TYR A 114 -11.10 17.05 -3.60
N ASN A 115 -11.62 17.41 -2.43
CA ASN A 115 -10.79 17.84 -1.31
C ASN A 115 -10.70 16.79 -0.19
N HIS A 116 -11.44 15.66 -0.28
CA HIS A 116 -11.37 14.58 0.70
C HIS A 116 -11.28 13.20 0.07
N PHE A 117 -12.32 12.78 -0.66
CA PHE A 117 -12.47 11.38 -1.05
C PHE A 117 -11.41 10.94 -2.08
N LEU A 118 -11.27 11.65 -3.19
CA LEU A 118 -10.24 11.33 -4.21
C LEU A 118 -8.83 11.48 -3.68
N PRO A 119 -8.45 12.57 -2.98
CA PRO A 119 -7.15 12.67 -2.33
C PRO A 119 -6.85 11.50 -1.39
N LEU A 120 -7.82 11.09 -0.58
CA LEU A 120 -7.64 10.00 0.36
C LEU A 120 -7.39 8.66 -0.34
N ILE A 121 -8.21 8.28 -1.33
CA ILE A 121 -8.01 7.02 -2.07
C ILE A 121 -6.74 7.05 -2.93
N SER A 122 -6.44 8.16 -3.57
CA SER A 122 -5.20 8.34 -4.34
C SER A 122 -3.97 8.18 -3.46
N SER A 123 -4.03 8.66 -2.21
CA SER A 123 -2.94 8.51 -1.25
C SER A 123 -2.69 7.06 -0.85
N ILE A 124 -3.74 6.26 -0.68
CA ILE A 124 -3.64 4.87 -0.22
C ILE A 124 -2.91 3.99 -1.25
N TRP A 125 -3.21 4.18 -2.53
CA TRP A 125 -2.61 3.38 -3.61
C TRP A 125 -1.56 4.14 -4.42
N SER A 126 -1.20 5.35 -4.00
CA SER A 126 -0.23 6.21 -4.71
C SER A 126 -0.58 6.39 -6.21
N SER A 127 -1.89 6.42 -6.51
CA SER A 127 -2.43 6.52 -7.86
C SER A 127 -2.85 7.95 -8.19
N PRO A 128 -2.69 8.43 -9.44
CA PRO A 128 -3.30 9.68 -9.89
C PRO A 128 -4.82 9.67 -9.74
N ASP A 129 -5.43 10.84 -9.51
CA ASP A 129 -6.88 10.98 -9.30
C ASP A 129 -7.72 10.40 -10.44
N SER A 130 -7.26 10.55 -11.70
CA SER A 130 -7.96 10.00 -12.86
C SER A 130 -8.12 8.48 -12.81
N ASN A 131 -7.06 7.77 -12.41
CA ASN A 131 -7.07 6.32 -12.30
C ASN A 131 -7.89 5.85 -11.09
N SER A 132 -7.93 6.67 -10.05
CA SER A 132 -8.71 6.35 -8.83
C SER A 132 -10.22 6.34 -9.08
N LEU A 133 -10.73 7.17 -9.98
CA LEU A 133 -12.16 7.21 -10.33
C LEU A 133 -12.66 5.94 -11.04
N ASP A 134 -11.80 5.27 -11.77
CA ASP A 134 -12.18 4.08 -12.56
C ASP A 134 -12.03 2.78 -11.76
N GLN A 135 -11.53 2.87 -10.53
CA GLN A 135 -11.47 1.74 -9.61
C GLN A 135 -12.86 1.25 -9.20
N PRO A 136 -13.02 -0.07 -8.93
CA PRO A 136 -14.26 -0.62 -8.41
C PRO A 136 -14.58 -0.07 -7.02
N LEU A 137 -15.76 0.53 -6.83
CA LEU A 137 -16.18 1.05 -5.54
C LEU A 137 -16.17 -0.01 -4.44
N LYS A 138 -16.53 -1.25 -4.78
CA LYS A 138 -16.53 -2.38 -3.86
C LYS A 138 -15.17 -2.62 -3.23
N SER A 139 -14.08 -2.54 -4.00
CA SER A 139 -12.72 -2.72 -3.50
C SER A 139 -12.35 -1.65 -2.47
N ILE A 140 -12.69 -0.39 -2.78
CA ILE A 140 -12.44 0.74 -1.88
C ILE A 140 -13.22 0.57 -0.57
N ILE A 141 -14.51 0.26 -0.66
CA ILE A 141 -15.35 0.09 0.53
C ILE A 141 -14.86 -1.10 1.37
N SER A 142 -14.57 -2.23 0.75
CA SER A 142 -14.03 -3.41 1.45
C SER A 142 -12.69 -3.10 2.13
N PHE A 143 -11.81 -2.38 1.46
CA PHE A 143 -10.55 -1.94 2.04
C PHE A 143 -10.77 -1.04 3.26
N PHE A 144 -11.61 0.00 3.15
CA PHE A 144 -11.94 0.91 4.25
C PHE A 144 -12.56 0.18 5.43
N GLN A 145 -13.47 -0.77 5.18
CA GLN A 145 -14.08 -1.61 6.23
C GLN A 145 -13.04 -2.48 6.92
N ASN A 146 -12.21 -3.18 6.15
CA ASN A 146 -11.15 -4.05 6.67
C ASN A 146 -10.14 -3.27 7.53
N HIS A 147 -9.79 -2.06 7.12
CA HIS A 147 -8.83 -1.20 7.83
C HIS A 147 -9.49 -0.29 8.87
N LYS A 148 -10.81 -0.44 9.11
CA LYS A 148 -11.58 0.38 10.06
C LYS A 148 -11.47 1.90 9.80
N LEU A 149 -11.27 2.30 8.54
CA LEU A 149 -11.10 3.71 8.16
C LEU A 149 -12.40 4.51 8.26
N PHE A 150 -13.58 3.84 8.20
CA PHE A 150 -14.87 4.47 8.45
C PHE A 150 -15.14 4.78 9.92
N ASN A 151 -14.32 4.28 10.84
CA ASN A 151 -14.47 4.57 12.25
C ASN A 151 -13.91 5.98 12.55
N LEU A 152 -14.72 6.84 13.17
CA LEU A 152 -14.26 8.15 13.64
C LEU A 152 -13.61 8.06 15.03
N VAL A 153 -14.06 7.07 15.81
CA VAL A 153 -13.54 6.74 17.14
C VAL A 153 -13.14 5.26 17.17
N ASN A 154 -12.34 4.86 18.16
CA ASN A 154 -11.89 3.48 18.34
C ASN A 154 -11.18 2.92 17.09
N ARG A 155 -10.35 3.74 16.46
CA ARG A 155 -9.46 3.30 15.39
C ARG A 155 -8.36 2.41 15.95
N PRO A 156 -7.91 1.38 15.20
CA PRO A 156 -6.78 0.57 15.62
C PRO A 156 -5.53 1.44 15.79
N GLN A 157 -4.72 1.14 16.81
CA GLN A 157 -3.42 1.78 16.96
C GLN A 157 -2.51 1.32 15.84
N TRP A 158 -2.01 2.25 15.04
CA TRP A 158 -1.01 1.99 14.04
C TRP A 158 0.37 1.85 14.68
N LYS A 159 1.18 1.01 14.09
CA LYS A 159 2.53 0.67 14.55
C LYS A 159 3.52 0.73 13.39
N THR A 160 4.79 0.86 13.72
CA THR A 160 5.91 0.78 12.80
C THR A 160 7.02 -0.07 13.40
N VAL A 161 7.93 -0.57 12.57
CA VAL A 161 9.11 -1.31 13.03
C VAL A 161 10.11 -0.34 13.65
N LYS A 162 10.49 -0.59 14.89
CA LYS A 162 11.47 0.22 15.60
C LYS A 162 12.84 0.17 14.90
N GLY A 163 13.37 1.33 14.56
CA GLY A 163 14.65 1.44 13.83
C GLY A 163 14.59 1.09 12.35
N GLY A 164 13.37 0.95 11.78
CA GLY A 164 13.12 0.76 10.35
C GLY A 164 12.90 -0.69 9.94
N SER A 165 12.23 -0.85 8.81
CA SER A 165 11.77 -2.15 8.26
C SER A 165 12.91 -3.12 7.97
N ARG A 166 14.12 -2.63 7.69
CA ARG A 166 15.31 -3.49 7.52
C ARG A 166 15.51 -4.46 8.69
N ASN A 167 15.07 -4.10 9.91
CA ASN A 167 15.25 -4.93 11.09
C ASN A 167 14.44 -6.23 11.04
N TYR A 168 13.19 -6.20 10.52
CA TYR A 168 12.44 -7.44 10.40
C TYR A 168 13.04 -8.37 9.35
N ILE A 169 13.58 -7.83 8.25
CA ILE A 169 14.27 -8.63 7.23
C ILE A 169 15.50 -9.32 7.82
N LYS A 170 16.32 -8.58 8.59
CA LYS A 170 17.49 -9.15 9.28
C LYS A 170 17.09 -10.29 10.22
N ASN A 171 16.04 -10.10 11.02
CA ASN A 171 15.58 -11.10 11.95
C ASN A 171 15.02 -12.33 11.23
N LEU A 172 14.25 -12.12 10.15
CA LEU A 172 13.73 -13.18 9.32
C LEU A 172 14.87 -14.05 8.75
N VAL A 173 15.84 -13.41 8.11
CA VAL A 173 17.02 -14.10 7.54
C VAL A 173 17.79 -14.88 8.60
N LYS A 174 18.01 -14.27 9.78
CA LYS A 174 18.75 -14.92 10.88
C LYS A 174 18.03 -16.15 11.44
N LYS A 175 16.70 -16.14 11.48
CA LYS A 175 15.88 -17.26 12.00
C LYS A 175 15.52 -18.30 10.95
N SER A 176 15.69 -18.01 9.68
CA SER A 176 15.38 -18.92 8.58
C SER A 176 16.58 -19.79 8.22
N HIS A 177 16.29 -20.97 7.70
CA HIS A 177 17.30 -21.95 7.27
C HIS A 177 17.25 -22.15 5.75
N PHE A 178 17.22 -21.03 4.99
CA PHE A 178 17.22 -21.06 3.54
C PHE A 178 18.40 -20.26 2.96
N ASP A 179 18.87 -20.69 1.80
CA ASP A 179 19.94 -20.00 1.08
C ASP A 179 19.40 -18.75 0.39
N ILE A 180 20.13 -17.64 0.45
CA ILE A 180 19.80 -16.38 -0.21
C ILE A 180 20.89 -16.03 -1.21
N LYS A 181 20.50 -15.89 -2.47
CA LYS A 181 21.35 -15.32 -3.52
C LYS A 181 20.87 -13.92 -3.86
N THR A 182 21.66 -12.91 -3.48
CA THR A 182 21.42 -11.50 -3.83
C THR A 182 22.20 -11.15 -5.10
N SER A 183 21.75 -10.12 -5.84
CA SER A 183 22.36 -9.70 -7.12
C SER A 183 22.46 -10.84 -8.14
N PHE A 184 21.46 -11.75 -8.11
CA PHE A 184 21.41 -12.90 -8.98
C PHE A 184 20.46 -12.63 -10.15
N THR A 185 21.03 -12.47 -11.34
CA THR A 185 20.25 -12.22 -12.57
C THR A 185 19.76 -13.54 -13.15
N ILE A 186 18.46 -13.64 -13.36
CA ILE A 186 17.83 -14.79 -14.01
C ILE A 186 17.59 -14.43 -15.48
N ASP A 187 18.13 -15.24 -16.39
CA ASP A 187 17.97 -15.06 -17.84
C ASP A 187 16.76 -15.83 -18.36
N LYS A 188 16.51 -17.03 -17.81
CA LYS A 188 15.41 -17.91 -18.24
C LYS A 188 15.02 -18.90 -17.14
N ILE A 189 13.74 -19.25 -17.12
CA ILE A 189 13.19 -20.27 -16.24
C ILE A 189 12.50 -21.34 -17.10
N ASN A 190 13.09 -22.53 -17.18
CA ASN A 190 12.49 -23.67 -17.84
C ASN A 190 11.64 -24.44 -16.84
N ARG A 191 10.43 -24.87 -17.27
CA ARG A 191 9.44 -25.52 -16.44
C ARG A 191 8.96 -26.80 -17.14
N GLU A 192 9.72 -27.85 -17.01
CA GLU A 192 9.41 -29.19 -17.53
C GLU A 192 9.21 -30.17 -16.36
N ASP A 193 9.90 -31.26 -16.34
CA ASP A 193 9.86 -32.27 -15.22
C ASP A 193 10.44 -31.65 -13.93
N LYS A 194 11.46 -30.80 -14.08
CA LYS A 194 12.05 -29.99 -13.02
C LYS A 194 12.08 -28.51 -13.43
N ILE A 195 12.18 -27.67 -12.45
CA ILE A 195 12.42 -26.24 -12.65
C ILE A 195 13.92 -26.05 -12.86
N GLU A 196 14.32 -25.52 -14.03
CA GLU A 196 15.70 -25.11 -14.32
C GLU A 196 15.76 -23.58 -14.36
N ILE A 197 16.50 -22.97 -13.45
CA ILE A 197 16.79 -21.53 -13.46
C ILE A 197 18.16 -21.34 -14.12
N ILE A 198 18.17 -20.56 -15.20
CA ILE A 198 19.36 -20.27 -15.99
C ILE A 198 19.81 -18.84 -15.69
N SER A 199 21.06 -18.71 -15.31
CA SER A 199 21.80 -17.47 -15.17
C SER A 199 23.06 -17.56 -16.04
N GLN A 200 23.65 -16.41 -16.39
CA GLN A 200 24.90 -16.37 -17.18
C GLN A 200 26.00 -17.29 -16.67
N ASN A 201 26.07 -17.52 -15.35
CA ASN A 201 27.17 -18.21 -14.69
C ASN A 201 26.81 -19.60 -14.19
N GLU A 202 25.52 -19.93 -14.04
CA GLU A 202 25.11 -21.20 -13.44
C GLU A 202 23.70 -21.63 -13.87
N LYS A 203 23.45 -22.95 -13.74
CA LYS A 203 22.13 -23.54 -13.84
C LYS A 203 21.77 -24.16 -12.51
N LEU A 204 20.58 -23.85 -12.01
CA LEU A 204 20.07 -24.37 -10.76
C LEU A 204 18.80 -25.19 -11.03
N TYR A 205 18.63 -26.28 -10.33
CA TYR A 205 17.51 -27.21 -10.50
C TYR A 205 16.71 -27.30 -9.20
N PHE A 206 15.38 -27.24 -9.34
CA PHE A 206 14.45 -27.29 -8.22
C PHE A 206 13.22 -28.14 -8.58
N ASP A 207 12.53 -28.65 -7.56
CA ASP A 207 11.31 -29.42 -7.73
C ASP A 207 10.07 -28.50 -7.85
N LEU A 208 10.16 -27.27 -7.30
CA LEU A 208 9.05 -26.33 -7.22
C LEU A 208 9.54 -24.89 -7.33
N LEU A 209 8.73 -24.04 -7.97
CA LEU A 209 8.96 -22.60 -8.13
C LEU A 209 7.86 -21.79 -7.45
N ILE A 210 8.24 -20.83 -6.61
CA ILE A 210 7.31 -19.84 -6.04
C ILE A 210 7.74 -18.46 -6.53
N LEU A 211 6.87 -17.79 -7.28
CA LEU A 211 7.09 -16.47 -7.84
C LEU A 211 6.40 -15.41 -6.95
N ALA A 212 7.21 -14.64 -6.23
CA ALA A 212 6.76 -13.69 -5.21
C ALA A 212 6.98 -12.22 -5.62
N CYS A 213 7.22 -11.94 -6.90
CA CYS A 213 7.40 -10.59 -7.44
C CYS A 213 6.27 -10.25 -8.44
N PRO A 214 6.17 -8.99 -8.91
CA PRO A 214 5.18 -8.59 -9.91
C PRO A 214 5.26 -9.41 -11.19
N PRO A 215 4.12 -9.83 -11.79
CA PRO A 215 4.09 -10.72 -12.96
C PRO A 215 4.89 -10.25 -14.17
N HIS A 216 4.95 -8.96 -14.42
CA HIS A 216 5.69 -8.42 -15.58
C HIS A 216 7.22 -8.60 -15.45
N HIS A 217 7.76 -8.87 -14.25
CA HIS A 217 9.18 -9.18 -14.08
C HIS A 217 9.51 -10.62 -14.45
N PHE A 218 8.65 -11.57 -14.15
CA PHE A 218 8.96 -12.98 -14.36
C PHE A 218 8.30 -13.58 -15.62
N LEU A 219 7.17 -13.05 -16.07
CA LEU A 219 6.44 -13.59 -17.21
C LEU A 219 7.31 -13.69 -18.49
N PRO A 220 8.18 -12.71 -18.80
CA PRO A 220 9.09 -12.83 -19.94
C PRO A 220 10.12 -13.98 -19.79
N LEU A 221 10.49 -14.31 -18.56
CA LEU A 221 11.54 -15.29 -18.25
C LEU A 221 11.05 -16.75 -18.34
N LEU A 222 9.72 -16.96 -18.16
CA LEU A 222 9.13 -18.28 -18.14
C LEU A 222 9.10 -18.90 -19.54
N SER A 223 9.59 -20.16 -19.67
CA SER A 223 9.28 -21.02 -20.80
C SER A 223 7.91 -21.70 -20.62
N LYS A 224 7.36 -22.29 -21.67
CA LYS A 224 6.17 -23.15 -21.60
C LYS A 224 5.00 -22.48 -20.86
N LYS A 225 4.51 -21.38 -21.42
CA LYS A 225 3.33 -20.62 -20.96
C LYS A 225 2.15 -20.96 -21.84
N ASP A 226 0.99 -21.22 -21.25
CA ASP A 226 -0.27 -21.29 -21.99
C ASP A 226 -0.98 -19.92 -22.04
N ASP A 227 -1.99 -19.80 -22.91
CA ASP A 227 -2.73 -18.55 -23.11
C ASP A 227 -3.51 -18.15 -21.87
N GLN A 228 -3.98 -19.09 -21.08
CA GLN A 228 -4.70 -18.83 -19.84
C GLN A 228 -3.78 -18.21 -18.79
N GLU A 229 -2.60 -18.79 -18.58
CA GLU A 229 -1.57 -18.26 -17.67
C GLU A 229 -1.17 -16.83 -18.07
N ILE A 230 -0.92 -16.63 -19.37
CA ILE A 230 -0.56 -15.31 -19.92
C ILE A 230 -1.68 -14.30 -19.68
N SER A 231 -2.93 -14.68 -19.98
CA SER A 231 -4.10 -13.80 -19.82
C SER A 231 -4.30 -13.36 -18.37
N ILE A 232 -4.25 -14.31 -17.42
CA ILE A 232 -4.43 -14.03 -16.00
C ILE A 232 -3.31 -13.12 -15.50
N LEU A 233 -2.05 -13.45 -15.77
CA LEU A 233 -0.90 -12.71 -15.26
C LEU A 233 -0.74 -11.31 -15.86
N LYS A 234 -1.08 -11.12 -17.14
CA LYS A 234 -1.03 -9.80 -17.80
C LYS A 234 -2.09 -8.81 -17.29
N SER A 235 -3.13 -9.27 -16.60
CA SER A 235 -4.15 -8.38 -16.04
C SER A 235 -3.67 -7.61 -14.80
N PHE A 236 -2.59 -8.07 -14.17
CA PHE A 236 -1.99 -7.39 -13.02
C PHE A 236 -1.06 -6.28 -13.50
N ASN A 237 -1.59 -5.07 -13.55
CA ASN A 237 -0.86 -3.88 -13.94
C ASN A 237 -0.25 -3.18 -12.73
N PHE A 238 0.89 -2.51 -12.95
CA PHE A 238 1.61 -1.77 -11.93
C PHE A 238 1.94 -0.37 -12.41
N GLN A 239 1.92 0.57 -11.48
CA GLN A 239 2.31 1.96 -11.71
C GLN A 239 3.64 2.24 -11.01
N LYS A 240 4.55 2.85 -11.76
CA LYS A 240 5.81 3.34 -11.20
C LYS A 240 5.59 4.65 -10.46
N ASN A 241 6.09 4.72 -9.23
CA ASN A 241 6.05 5.91 -8.40
C ASN A 241 7.46 6.25 -7.93
N LEU A 242 7.93 7.43 -8.28
CA LEU A 242 9.18 7.96 -7.79
C LEU A 242 9.00 8.40 -6.33
N ALA A 243 9.69 7.76 -5.41
CA ALA A 243 9.74 8.14 -4.00
C ALA A 243 11.05 8.88 -3.72
N GLN A 244 10.95 10.08 -3.15
CA GLN A 244 12.09 10.93 -2.83
C GLN A 244 12.09 11.29 -1.34
N LEU A 245 13.19 10.99 -0.65
CA LEU A 245 13.46 11.42 0.73
C LEU A 245 14.12 12.80 0.70
N HIS A 246 13.55 13.77 1.41
CA HIS A 246 14.04 15.15 1.45
C HIS A 246 13.68 15.82 2.79
N GLN A 247 14.14 17.08 2.95
CA GLN A 247 13.87 17.94 4.11
C GLN A 247 13.08 19.21 3.73
N ASN A 248 12.68 19.35 2.47
CA ASN A 248 11.93 20.50 1.99
C ASN A 248 10.47 20.44 2.48
N SER A 249 10.07 21.41 3.31
CA SER A 249 8.70 21.52 3.85
C SER A 249 7.74 22.32 2.96
N ALA A 250 8.17 22.79 1.80
CA ALA A 250 7.31 23.60 0.91
C ALA A 250 6.09 22.86 0.35
N LEU A 251 6.11 21.52 0.39
CA LEU A 251 4.98 20.68 -0.01
C LEU A 251 3.98 20.40 1.12
N MET A 252 4.31 20.84 2.33
CA MET A 252 3.43 20.66 3.48
C MET A 252 2.36 21.77 3.52
N PRO A 253 1.21 21.52 4.18
CA PRO A 253 0.22 22.55 4.42
C PRO A 253 0.84 23.83 5.06
N PRO A 254 0.38 25.04 4.72
CA PRO A 254 0.92 26.30 5.28
C PRO A 254 0.84 26.34 6.80
N HIS A 255 -0.25 25.89 7.39
CA HIS A 255 -0.39 25.86 8.85
C HIS A 255 0.17 24.55 9.41
N LYS A 256 1.22 24.63 10.21
CA LYS A 256 1.87 23.46 10.81
C LYS A 256 0.91 22.61 11.67
N THR A 257 -0.16 23.21 12.18
CA THR A 257 -1.22 22.50 12.92
C THR A 257 -2.02 21.53 12.05
N ALA A 258 -2.03 21.71 10.70
CA ALA A 258 -2.63 20.77 9.76
C ALA A 258 -1.69 19.60 9.41
N TRP A 259 -0.37 19.74 9.64
CA TRP A 259 0.60 18.72 9.28
C TRP A 259 0.22 17.36 9.86
N SER A 260 0.14 16.40 9.01
CA SER A 260 -0.28 15.03 9.31
C SER A 260 0.78 14.04 8.84
N SER A 261 0.62 12.79 9.19
CA SER A 261 1.51 11.73 8.70
C SER A 261 1.46 11.63 7.18
N TRP A 262 0.28 11.81 6.59
CA TRP A 262 0.00 11.80 5.15
C TRP A 262 -0.53 13.17 4.75
N ASN A 263 0.18 13.86 3.88
CA ASN A 263 -0.18 15.23 3.49
C ASN A 263 -0.37 15.26 1.97
N PHE A 264 -1.61 15.43 1.55
CA PHE A 264 -1.99 15.54 0.16
C PHE A 264 -2.01 17.02 -0.23
N HIS A 265 -1.34 17.34 -1.32
CA HIS A 265 -1.21 18.71 -1.81
C HIS A 265 -1.61 18.77 -3.28
N THR A 266 -2.53 19.67 -3.64
CA THR A 266 -2.81 20.06 -5.03
C THR A 266 -2.10 21.37 -5.30
N ASN A 267 -1.17 21.36 -6.26
CA ASN A 267 -0.40 22.55 -6.64
C ASN A 267 -1.18 23.47 -7.61
N THR A 268 -0.58 24.62 -7.96
CA THR A 268 -1.18 25.62 -8.87
C THR A 268 -1.45 25.09 -10.29
N ASN A 269 -0.77 24.02 -10.72
CA ASN A 269 -0.99 23.35 -12.00
C ASN A 269 -2.05 22.23 -11.89
N ASN A 270 -2.79 22.17 -10.79
CA ASN A 270 -3.77 21.13 -10.48
C ASN A 270 -3.17 19.70 -10.42
N GLN A 271 -1.87 19.61 -10.15
CA GLN A 271 -1.19 18.34 -9.95
C GLN A 271 -1.25 17.97 -8.47
N CYS A 272 -1.59 16.72 -8.24
CA CYS A 272 -1.72 16.17 -6.90
C CYS A 272 -0.43 15.49 -6.47
N THR A 273 -0.02 15.73 -5.24
CA THR A 273 1.18 15.18 -4.63
C THR A 273 0.88 14.63 -3.26
N LEU A 274 1.66 13.64 -2.85
CA LEU A 274 1.58 13.07 -1.51
C LEU A 274 2.95 13.17 -0.85
N SER A 275 2.97 13.76 0.34
CA SER A 275 4.16 13.85 1.18
C SER A 275 3.89 13.19 2.54
N TYR A 276 4.72 12.22 2.88
CA TYR A 276 4.74 11.58 4.19
C TYR A 276 5.65 12.36 5.13
N TRP A 277 5.16 12.77 6.30
CA TRP A 277 6.00 13.34 7.34
C TRP A 277 6.55 12.23 8.21
N MET A 278 7.81 11.88 7.97
CA MET A 278 8.41 10.69 8.54
C MET A 278 8.58 10.78 10.06
N ASN A 279 8.82 11.97 10.61
CA ASN A 279 8.93 12.18 12.06
C ASN A 279 7.63 11.87 12.83
N LYS A 280 6.49 11.84 12.15
CA LYS A 280 5.21 11.47 12.74
C LYS A 280 4.89 9.99 12.54
N LEU A 281 5.38 9.41 11.43
CA LEU A 281 5.22 8.00 11.09
C LEU A 281 6.19 7.09 11.84
N GLN A 282 7.43 7.54 12.02
CA GLN A 282 8.48 6.80 12.71
C GLN A 282 9.05 7.65 13.86
N PRO A 283 9.39 7.06 15.02
CA PRO A 283 10.03 7.77 16.11
C PRO A 283 11.50 8.02 15.77
N LEU A 284 11.74 9.04 14.93
CA LEU A 284 13.07 9.45 14.53
C LEU A 284 13.74 10.23 15.67
N ASN A 285 14.94 9.83 16.05
CA ASN A 285 15.71 10.53 17.09
C ASN A 285 16.47 11.72 16.46
N THR A 286 15.73 12.73 16.02
CA THR A 286 16.28 13.95 15.43
C THR A 286 15.28 15.10 15.55
N SER A 287 15.78 16.33 15.61
CA SER A 287 14.97 17.57 15.56
C SER A 287 14.65 18.00 14.13
N GLU A 288 15.31 17.42 13.12
CA GLU A 288 15.10 17.76 11.72
C GLU A 288 13.85 17.08 11.17
N ASN A 289 13.17 17.76 10.25
CA ASN A 289 12.03 17.19 9.57
C ASN A 289 12.47 16.43 8.33
N PHE A 290 11.95 15.20 8.19
CA PHE A 290 12.15 14.36 7.02
C PHE A 290 10.81 14.04 6.37
N PHE A 291 10.81 14.13 5.05
CA PHE A 291 9.63 13.85 4.22
C PHE A 291 9.98 12.82 3.15
N VAL A 292 9.02 11.99 2.82
CA VAL A 292 9.05 11.16 1.62
C VAL A 292 7.92 11.63 0.72
N SER A 293 8.23 12.17 -0.46
CA SER A 293 7.22 12.63 -1.42
C SER A 293 7.19 11.72 -2.64
N LEU A 294 5.98 11.53 -3.17
CA LEU A 294 5.76 10.69 -4.35
C LEU A 294 5.55 11.56 -5.60
N ASN A 295 6.20 11.16 -6.69
CA ASN A 295 6.03 11.73 -8.03
C ASN A 295 6.29 13.25 -8.10
N GLN A 296 7.19 13.75 -7.25
CA GLN A 296 7.63 15.13 -7.22
C GLN A 296 9.13 15.20 -7.52
N ASN A 297 9.52 16.17 -8.33
CA ASN A 297 10.94 16.50 -8.49
C ASN A 297 11.30 17.61 -7.50
N GLN A 298 11.96 17.26 -6.41
CA GLN A 298 12.34 18.20 -5.35
C GLN A 298 13.69 18.89 -5.59
N GLY A 299 14.35 18.61 -6.73
CA GLY A 299 15.66 19.19 -7.05
C GLY A 299 16.79 18.63 -6.17
N SER A 300 16.74 18.85 -4.87
CA SER A 300 17.66 18.28 -3.89
C SER A 300 16.96 17.20 -3.07
N ASN A 301 17.37 15.95 -3.23
CA ASN A 301 16.89 14.83 -2.43
C ASN A 301 18.07 14.13 -1.74
N LEU A 302 17.81 13.52 -0.59
CA LEU A 302 18.78 12.74 0.16
C LEU A 302 18.87 11.30 -0.37
N TYR A 303 17.76 10.81 -0.90
CA TYR A 303 17.63 9.48 -1.50
C TYR A 303 16.41 9.44 -2.42
N GLN A 304 16.48 8.65 -3.47
CA GLN A 304 15.33 8.39 -4.34
C GLN A 304 15.32 6.95 -4.83
N THR A 305 14.12 6.46 -5.07
CA THR A 305 13.89 5.13 -5.65
C THR A 305 12.55 5.09 -6.37
N VAL A 306 12.37 4.11 -7.26
CA VAL A 306 11.10 3.88 -7.95
C VAL A 306 10.46 2.63 -7.37
N TYR A 307 9.24 2.78 -6.88
CA TYR A 307 8.39 1.67 -6.45
C TYR A 307 7.31 1.39 -7.48
N GLU A 308 6.92 0.13 -7.58
CA GLU A 308 5.83 -0.32 -8.43
C GLU A 308 4.63 -0.69 -7.56
N HIS A 309 3.54 0.07 -7.69
CA HIS A 309 2.30 -0.18 -6.96
C HIS A 309 1.27 -0.84 -7.87
N PRO A 310 0.53 -1.88 -7.40
CA PRO A 310 -0.49 -2.52 -8.21
C PRO A 310 -1.66 -1.57 -8.49
N ILE A 311 -2.19 -1.64 -9.71
CA ILE A 311 -3.40 -0.93 -10.14
C ILE A 311 -4.55 -1.92 -10.10
N PHE A 312 -5.63 -1.56 -9.40
CA PHE A 312 -6.82 -2.39 -9.29
C PHE A 312 -7.88 -1.96 -10.28
N SER A 313 -8.25 -2.89 -11.16
CA SER A 313 -9.33 -2.76 -12.13
C SER A 313 -10.33 -3.92 -11.97
N LEU A 314 -11.44 -3.88 -12.68
CA LEU A 314 -12.39 -5.00 -12.71
C LEU A 314 -11.73 -6.29 -13.24
N SER A 315 -10.86 -6.17 -14.26
CA SER A 315 -10.11 -7.31 -14.79
C SER A 315 -9.12 -7.87 -13.77
N THR A 316 -8.42 -7.01 -13.03
CA THR A 316 -7.52 -7.44 -11.93
C THR A 316 -8.29 -8.21 -10.85
N LEU A 317 -9.48 -7.73 -10.44
CA LEU A 317 -10.31 -8.43 -9.45
C LEU A 317 -10.79 -9.80 -9.93
N GLN A 318 -11.09 -9.93 -11.24
CA GLN A 318 -11.44 -11.23 -11.80
C GLN A 318 -10.22 -12.16 -11.81
N SER A 319 -9.06 -11.68 -12.24
CA SER A 319 -7.83 -12.49 -12.25
C SER A 319 -7.32 -12.87 -10.87
N GLN A 320 -7.62 -12.08 -9.83
CA GLN A 320 -7.38 -12.50 -8.45
C GLN A 320 -8.17 -13.75 -8.05
N LYS A 321 -9.35 -13.98 -8.62
CA LYS A 321 -10.12 -15.22 -8.43
C LYS A 321 -9.59 -16.34 -9.31
N ASP A 322 -9.27 -16.01 -10.55
CA ASP A 322 -8.87 -16.97 -11.59
C ASP A 322 -7.44 -17.50 -11.38
N ILE A 323 -6.62 -16.85 -10.54
CA ILE A 323 -5.25 -17.29 -10.25
C ILE A 323 -5.19 -18.75 -9.75
N SER A 324 -6.26 -19.26 -9.12
CA SER A 324 -6.36 -20.66 -8.68
C SER A 324 -6.20 -21.65 -9.82
N GLN A 325 -6.57 -21.28 -11.04
CA GLN A 325 -6.55 -22.11 -12.23
C GLN A 325 -5.12 -22.38 -12.73
N ILE A 326 -4.18 -21.51 -12.37
CA ILE A 326 -2.78 -21.63 -12.77
C ILE A 326 -1.84 -21.97 -11.59
N GLN A 327 -2.36 -22.03 -10.37
CA GLN A 327 -1.58 -22.47 -9.20
C GLN A 327 -1.24 -23.96 -9.29
N SER A 328 0.00 -24.32 -9.17
CA SER A 328 0.59 -25.67 -9.33
C SER A 328 0.82 -26.13 -10.79
N VAL A 329 0.38 -25.38 -11.78
CA VAL A 329 0.68 -25.70 -13.18
C VAL A 329 2.18 -25.58 -13.44
N ASN A 330 2.76 -26.60 -14.07
CA ASN A 330 4.21 -26.70 -14.31
C ASN A 330 5.04 -26.51 -13.02
N ASN A 331 4.62 -27.08 -11.90
CA ASN A 331 5.26 -26.97 -10.58
C ASN A 331 5.49 -25.52 -10.13
N THR A 332 4.65 -24.58 -10.56
CA THR A 332 4.81 -23.14 -10.31
C THR A 332 3.64 -22.60 -9.46
N TYR A 333 3.98 -21.76 -8.49
CA TYR A 333 3.02 -21.08 -7.62
C TYR A 333 3.27 -19.56 -7.66
N TYR A 334 2.18 -18.81 -7.57
CA TYR A 334 2.17 -17.35 -7.61
C TYR A 334 1.70 -16.81 -6.28
N VAL A 335 2.51 -15.95 -5.66
CA VAL A 335 2.19 -15.25 -4.41
C VAL A 335 2.56 -13.79 -4.52
N GLY A 336 1.92 -12.94 -3.73
CA GLY A 336 2.25 -11.52 -3.71
C GLY A 336 1.08 -10.69 -3.21
N SER A 337 1.38 -9.45 -2.82
CA SER A 337 0.38 -8.50 -2.34
C SER A 337 -0.67 -8.12 -3.41
N TYR A 338 -0.33 -8.25 -4.68
CA TYR A 338 -1.22 -7.98 -5.83
C TYR A 338 -2.41 -8.95 -5.92
N LEU A 339 -2.35 -10.08 -5.20
CA LEU A 339 -3.45 -11.03 -5.08
C LEU A 339 -4.51 -10.64 -4.04
N GLY A 340 -4.28 -9.55 -3.30
CA GLY A 340 -5.21 -8.94 -2.36
C GLY A 340 -5.35 -7.44 -2.62
N TYR A 341 -5.18 -6.62 -1.60
CA TYR A 341 -5.30 -5.15 -1.68
C TYR A 341 -3.96 -4.44 -1.93
N GLY A 342 -2.85 -5.15 -2.07
CA GLY A 342 -1.52 -4.59 -2.34
C GLY A 342 -0.66 -4.34 -1.10
N PHE A 343 -1.01 -4.87 0.07
CA PHE A 343 -0.32 -4.65 1.33
C PHE A 343 0.44 -5.88 1.82
N HIS A 344 1.31 -5.72 2.81
CA HIS A 344 2.14 -6.80 3.37
C HIS A 344 1.31 -7.99 3.87
N GLU A 345 0.19 -7.71 4.53
CA GLU A 345 -0.72 -8.77 5.00
C GLU A 345 -1.25 -9.61 3.84
N ASP A 346 -1.54 -8.99 2.70
CA ASP A 346 -2.04 -9.71 1.52
C ASP A 346 -0.96 -10.63 0.93
N GLY A 347 0.29 -10.17 0.94
CA GLY A 347 1.44 -10.98 0.54
C GLY A 347 1.59 -12.22 1.41
N ILE A 348 1.51 -12.06 2.74
CA ILE A 348 1.59 -13.18 3.70
C ILE A 348 0.40 -14.11 3.52
N GLN A 349 -0.83 -13.58 3.39
CA GLN A 349 -2.02 -14.42 3.20
C GLN A 349 -1.94 -15.25 1.92
N SER A 350 -1.40 -14.66 0.83
CA SER A 350 -1.22 -15.39 -0.43
C SER A 350 -0.22 -16.55 -0.28
N ALA A 351 0.89 -16.30 0.44
CA ALA A 351 1.89 -17.34 0.73
C ALA A 351 1.31 -18.45 1.62
N LEU A 352 0.55 -18.10 2.65
CA LEU A 352 -0.10 -19.07 3.52
C LEU A 352 -1.11 -19.96 2.78
N LYS A 353 -1.81 -19.43 1.77
CA LYS A 353 -2.68 -20.25 0.91
C LYS A 353 -1.89 -21.27 0.09
N VAL A 354 -0.75 -20.86 -0.48
CA VAL A 354 0.13 -21.78 -1.20
C VAL A 354 0.69 -22.84 -0.25
N CYS A 355 1.15 -22.47 0.94
CA CYS A 355 1.62 -23.42 1.94
C CYS A 355 0.53 -24.46 2.33
N LYS A 356 -0.72 -24.01 2.51
CA LYS A 356 -1.85 -24.92 2.75
C LYS A 356 -2.07 -25.88 1.58
N LYS A 357 -1.99 -25.40 0.33
CA LYS A 357 -2.13 -26.25 -0.87
C LYS A 357 -0.99 -27.27 -1.00
N LEU A 358 0.18 -26.93 -0.50
CA LEU A 358 1.35 -27.83 -0.44
C LEU A 358 1.33 -28.75 0.79
N ASN A 359 0.30 -28.71 1.63
CA ASN A 359 0.17 -29.47 2.88
C ASN A 359 1.36 -29.24 3.84
N ILE A 360 1.96 -28.04 3.82
CA ILE A 360 3.04 -27.68 4.72
C ILE A 360 2.47 -27.47 6.13
N ASN A 361 3.15 -28.01 7.13
CA ASN A 361 2.81 -27.74 8.53
C ASN A 361 3.10 -26.28 8.86
N LEU A 362 2.05 -25.50 9.06
CA LEU A 362 2.12 -24.08 9.33
C LEU A 362 2.29 -23.72 10.82
N GLY A 363 2.40 -24.73 11.70
CA GLY A 363 2.54 -24.50 13.14
C GLY A 363 1.49 -23.50 13.66
N GLN A 364 1.93 -22.40 14.25
CA GLN A 364 1.06 -21.36 14.75
C GLN A 364 0.21 -20.63 13.68
N PHE A 365 0.57 -20.72 12.38
CA PHE A 365 -0.22 -20.17 11.27
C PHE A 365 -1.26 -21.13 10.71
N HIS A 366 -1.48 -22.30 11.32
CA HIS A 366 -2.43 -23.31 10.82
C HIS A 366 -3.86 -22.74 10.66
N GLN A 367 -4.29 -21.91 11.61
CA GLN A 367 -5.60 -21.20 11.59
C GLN A 367 -5.48 -19.75 11.09
N ALA A 368 -4.43 -19.40 10.34
CA ALA A 368 -4.23 -18.06 9.86
C ALA A 368 -5.37 -17.60 8.94
N ASP A 369 -5.81 -16.34 9.14
CA ASP A 369 -6.78 -15.71 8.25
C ASP A 369 -6.16 -15.53 6.84
N THR A 370 -6.88 -16.00 5.84
CA THR A 370 -6.53 -15.82 4.42
C THR A 370 -7.70 -15.24 3.61
N SER A 371 -8.66 -14.61 4.30
CA SER A 371 -9.93 -14.15 3.71
C SER A 371 -9.78 -13.03 2.66
N ARG A 372 -8.67 -12.28 2.70
CA ARG A 372 -8.40 -11.23 1.71
C ARG A 372 -8.03 -11.80 0.35
N ILE A 373 -7.55 -13.03 0.30
CA ILE A 373 -7.16 -13.71 -0.93
C ILE A 373 -8.34 -14.53 -1.44
N GLN A 374 -8.90 -14.14 -2.59
CA GLN A 374 -10.20 -14.63 -3.05
C GLN A 374 -10.18 -15.97 -3.78
N TRP A 375 -9.01 -16.50 -4.16
CA TRP A 375 -8.92 -17.82 -4.78
C TRP A 375 -9.01 -18.94 -3.73
N SER A 376 -9.65 -20.02 -4.07
CA SER A 376 -9.87 -21.22 -3.21
C SER A 376 -8.78 -22.25 -3.38
#